data_9f38749a03652e77ae2c319c2b5846c5
#
_entry.id   9f38749a03652e77ae2c319c2b5846c5
#
_cell.length_a   1.000
_cell.length_b   1.000
_cell.length_c   1.000
_cell.angle_alpha   90.00
_cell.angle_beta   90.00
_cell.angle_gamma   90.00
#
_symmetry.space_group_name_H-M   'P 1'
#
loop_
_entity.id
_entity.type
_entity.pdbx_description
1 polymer ?
#
loop_
_entity_poly.entity_id
_entity_poly.type
_entity_poly.pdbx_seq_one_letter_code
_entity_poly.pdbx_strand_id
1 'polypeptide(L)'
;MDFLMKKLDGISRSKVKRMLANKTVSVDGERTTQFDFALEPGMVVEIGKPTAKERFRSPWLSIVYEDKYLLVIDKKEGLLTNSPTKEKDTAQSILNDYFIYTQQRCRAHTIHRLDRDTSGLMLFAKSKEVALMFEEDWKNTVYDRRYVAVVCGCMEKKDGVVKSWLKDNKAFITYSSPTDNGGKYAETYYETLYSNSKYSLVELQLETGRKNQIRVHMADIGHPVVGDPKYGVSESGAYDNSLGRLCLHAYKLCFHHPIKDEDMEFETPFPKVFARPFPGMIDKM
;
A
#
# COMPACT_ATOMS: atom_id res chain seq x y z
N MET A 1 29.76 8.36 13.62
CA MET A 1 30.49 7.54 12.61
C MET A 1 31.99 7.46 12.89
N ASP A 2 32.64 8.55 13.24
CA ASP A 2 34.10 8.61 13.48
C ASP A 2 34.58 7.72 14.64
N PHE A 3 33.76 7.59 15.68
CA PHE A 3 33.97 6.64 16.76
C PHE A 3 34.16 5.20 16.26
N LEU A 4 33.24 4.73 15.38
CA LEU A 4 33.33 3.38 14.81
C LEU A 4 34.59 3.20 13.93
N MET A 5 34.90 4.22 13.14
CA MET A 5 36.11 4.18 12.31
C MET A 5 37.37 4.14 13.15
N LYS A 6 37.39 4.81 14.32
CA LYS A 6 38.53 4.85 15.24
C LYS A 6 38.70 3.54 16.05
N LYS A 7 37.56 2.87 16.36
CA LYS A 7 37.54 1.65 17.20
C LYS A 7 37.64 0.35 16.40
N LEU A 8 37.29 0.39 15.10
CA LEU A 8 37.38 -0.78 14.21
C LEU A 8 38.51 -0.59 13.21
N ASP A 9 39.68 -1.03 13.59
CA ASP A 9 40.90 -0.91 12.75
C ASP A 9 40.65 -1.46 11.33
N GLY A 10 41.04 -0.68 10.32
CA GLY A 10 40.96 -1.07 8.91
C GLY A 10 39.57 -1.06 8.28
N ILE A 11 38.54 -0.58 8.98
CA ILE A 11 37.21 -0.50 8.41
C ILE A 11 37.08 0.71 7.48
N SER A 12 36.52 0.50 6.26
CA SER A 12 36.24 1.60 5.33
C SER A 12 35.00 2.42 5.75
N ARG A 13 35.02 3.73 5.45
CA ARG A 13 33.87 4.63 5.67
C ARG A 13 32.58 4.11 5.02
N SER A 14 32.67 3.52 3.85
CA SER A 14 31.54 2.90 3.14
C SER A 14 30.95 1.71 3.89
N LYS A 15 31.80 0.91 4.55
CA LYS A 15 31.35 -0.22 5.37
C LYS A 15 30.65 0.25 6.64
N VAL A 16 31.16 1.31 7.31
CA VAL A 16 30.50 1.91 8.48
C VAL A 16 29.14 2.53 8.09
N LYS A 17 29.07 3.26 6.97
CA LYS A 17 27.78 3.78 6.45
C LYS A 17 26.76 2.64 6.22
N ARG A 18 27.20 1.53 5.63
CA ARG A 18 26.35 0.36 5.41
C ARG A 18 25.90 -0.31 6.72
N MET A 19 26.78 -0.35 7.75
CA MET A 19 26.43 -0.87 9.07
C MET A 19 25.33 -0.02 9.72
N LEU A 20 25.43 1.30 9.69
CA LEU A 20 24.40 2.22 10.18
C LEU A 20 23.11 2.07 9.37
N ALA A 21 23.19 2.12 8.04
CA ALA A 21 22.03 1.96 7.16
C ALA A 21 21.29 0.61 7.38
N ASN A 22 22.04 -0.45 7.74
CA ASN A 22 21.49 -1.77 8.03
C ASN A 22 21.09 -1.95 9.50
N LYS A 23 21.05 -0.87 10.30
CA LYS A 23 20.68 -0.90 11.72
C LYS A 23 21.45 -1.94 12.54
N THR A 24 22.74 -2.17 12.20
CA THR A 24 23.60 -3.12 12.93
C THR A 24 24.36 -2.49 14.08
N VAL A 25 24.20 -1.18 14.28
CA VAL A 25 24.81 -0.43 15.38
C VAL A 25 23.72 -0.03 16.36
N SER A 26 23.92 -0.32 17.64
CA SER A 26 23.08 0.16 18.74
C SER A 26 23.91 0.97 19.73
N VAL A 27 23.26 1.92 20.40
CA VAL A 27 23.81 2.69 21.50
C VAL A 27 22.87 2.47 22.71
N ASP A 28 23.41 1.96 23.80
CA ASP A 28 22.65 1.59 25.01
C ASP A 28 21.44 0.67 24.71
N GLY A 29 21.65 -0.27 23.76
CA GLY A 29 20.62 -1.23 23.34
C GLY A 29 19.68 -0.70 22.24
N GLU A 30 19.62 0.61 21.96
CA GLU A 30 18.79 1.18 20.92
C GLU A 30 19.54 1.28 19.59
N ARG A 31 18.93 0.74 18.52
CA ARG A 31 19.53 0.76 17.18
C ARG A 31 19.43 2.14 16.53
N THR A 32 20.54 2.61 15.98
CA THR A 32 20.62 3.92 15.32
C THR A 32 21.08 3.81 13.88
N THR A 33 20.55 4.70 13.02
CA THR A 33 21.03 4.94 11.66
C THR A 33 21.77 6.27 11.55
N GLN A 34 21.75 7.09 12.61
CA GLN A 34 22.39 8.40 12.63
C GLN A 34 23.89 8.27 12.61
N PHE A 35 24.52 8.90 11.62
CA PHE A 35 25.98 8.88 11.47
C PHE A 35 26.69 9.90 12.37
N ASP A 36 25.98 10.90 12.84
CA ASP A 36 26.41 12.02 13.70
C ASP A 36 25.79 11.96 15.11
N PHE A 37 25.31 10.78 15.52
CA PHE A 37 24.78 10.57 16.87
C PHE A 37 25.85 10.99 17.91
N ALA A 38 25.44 11.88 18.83
CA ALA A 38 26.32 12.37 19.89
C ALA A 38 26.51 11.28 20.96
N LEU A 39 27.73 10.75 21.05
CA LEU A 39 28.10 9.76 22.06
C LEU A 39 28.66 10.46 23.30
N GLU A 40 28.15 10.08 24.46
CA GLU A 40 28.64 10.55 25.76
C GLU A 40 29.53 9.48 26.43
N PRO A 41 30.44 9.88 27.34
CA PRO A 41 31.23 8.93 28.12
C PRO A 41 30.33 8.00 28.94
N GLY A 42 30.54 6.70 28.82
CA GLY A 42 29.76 5.68 29.50
C GLY A 42 28.72 4.99 28.63
N MET A 43 28.36 5.54 27.47
CA MET A 43 27.45 4.87 26.52
C MET A 43 28.09 3.63 25.90
N VAL A 44 27.31 2.56 25.80
CA VAL A 44 27.72 1.27 25.23
C VAL A 44 27.33 1.23 23.76
N VAL A 45 28.32 1.11 22.87
CA VAL A 45 28.12 0.95 21.44
C VAL A 45 28.32 -0.53 21.07
N GLU A 46 27.26 -1.18 20.59
CA GLU A 46 27.29 -2.56 20.17
C GLU A 46 27.16 -2.69 18.65
N ILE A 47 27.83 -3.72 18.10
CA ILE A 47 27.74 -4.06 16.68
C ILE A 47 27.17 -5.46 16.57
N GLY A 48 25.92 -5.52 16.16
CA GLY A 48 25.23 -6.78 15.90
C GLY A 48 25.29 -7.20 14.43
N LYS A 49 24.80 -8.39 14.14
CA LYS A 49 24.50 -8.80 12.76
C LYS A 49 23.09 -8.29 12.41
N PRO A 50 22.83 -7.82 11.15
CA PRO A 50 21.47 -7.51 10.73
C PRO A 50 20.58 -8.74 10.92
N THR A 51 19.38 -8.52 11.42
CA THR A 51 18.40 -9.60 11.45
C THR A 51 18.02 -10.03 10.03
N ALA A 52 17.48 -11.24 9.86
CA ALA A 52 17.00 -11.70 8.57
C ALA A 52 15.94 -10.73 8.00
N LYS A 53 15.04 -10.20 8.85
CA LYS A 53 14.04 -9.19 8.48
C LYS A 53 14.68 -7.90 7.90
N GLU A 54 15.75 -7.41 8.50
CA GLU A 54 16.45 -6.19 8.04
C GLU A 54 17.23 -6.39 6.73
N ARG A 55 17.55 -7.63 6.36
CA ARG A 55 18.22 -7.98 5.10
C ARG A 55 17.25 -8.17 3.95
N PHE A 56 16.00 -8.52 4.24
CA PHE A 56 15.00 -8.71 3.21
C PHE A 56 14.66 -7.36 2.56
N ARG A 57 14.83 -7.29 1.26
CA ARG A 57 14.46 -6.12 0.45
C ARG A 57 13.77 -6.60 -0.80
N SER A 58 12.59 -6.06 -1.05
CA SER A 58 11.86 -6.24 -2.30
C SER A 58 11.73 -4.91 -3.02
N PRO A 59 11.93 -4.84 -4.34
CA PRO A 59 11.63 -3.64 -5.11
C PRO A 59 10.12 -3.35 -5.18
N TRP A 60 9.28 -4.34 -4.87
CA TRP A 60 7.84 -4.35 -5.09
C TRP A 60 6.98 -4.08 -3.85
N LEU A 61 7.51 -4.32 -2.67
CA LEU A 61 6.79 -4.11 -1.43
C LEU A 61 7.72 -3.83 -0.25
N SER A 62 7.21 -3.14 0.75
CA SER A 62 7.85 -2.97 2.05
C SER A 62 6.92 -3.50 3.16
N ILE A 63 7.52 -4.04 4.23
CA ILE A 63 6.78 -4.49 5.40
C ILE A 63 6.59 -3.29 6.32
N VAL A 64 5.32 -2.91 6.54
CA VAL A 64 4.92 -1.82 7.42
C VAL A 64 4.81 -2.31 8.86
N TYR A 65 4.14 -3.46 9.05
CA TYR A 65 3.94 -4.09 10.35
C TYR A 65 4.02 -5.60 10.22
N GLU A 66 4.49 -6.24 11.28
CA GLU A 66 4.52 -7.69 11.37
C GLU A 66 4.50 -8.14 12.83
N ASP A 67 3.60 -9.08 13.12
CA ASP A 67 3.61 -9.81 14.39
C ASP A 67 3.55 -11.33 14.18
N LYS A 68 3.12 -12.07 15.19
CA LYS A 68 2.97 -13.54 15.12
C LYS A 68 1.86 -13.98 14.17
N TYR A 69 0.83 -13.17 13.97
CA TYR A 69 -0.43 -13.53 13.31
C TYR A 69 -0.66 -12.81 11.99
N LEU A 70 -0.25 -11.55 11.90
CA LEU A 70 -0.55 -10.63 10.80
C LEU A 70 0.71 -9.99 10.23
N LEU A 71 0.55 -9.49 9.01
CA LEU A 71 1.56 -8.72 8.30
C LEU A 71 0.87 -7.66 7.43
N VAL A 72 1.24 -6.39 7.64
CA VAL A 72 0.82 -5.25 6.80
C VAL A 72 1.97 -4.85 5.90
N ILE A 73 1.70 -4.72 4.64
CA ILE A 73 2.66 -4.28 3.62
C ILE A 73 2.20 -3.01 2.92
N ASP A 74 3.14 -2.25 2.39
CA ASP A 74 2.92 -1.25 1.34
C ASP A 74 3.36 -1.84 0.00
N LYS A 75 2.39 -2.11 -0.88
CA LYS A 75 2.58 -2.70 -2.21
C LYS A 75 2.78 -1.61 -3.24
N LYS A 76 3.78 -1.75 -4.11
CA LYS A 76 3.91 -0.88 -5.29
C LYS A 76 2.96 -1.27 -6.40
N GLU A 77 2.72 -0.34 -7.32
CA GLU A 77 2.03 -0.61 -8.58
C GLU A 77 2.77 -1.65 -9.44
N GLY A 78 2.05 -2.33 -10.31
CA GLY A 78 2.59 -3.35 -11.20
C GLY A 78 2.65 -4.76 -10.61
N LEU A 79 2.56 -4.91 -9.27
CA LEU A 79 2.61 -6.19 -8.59
C LEU A 79 1.20 -6.77 -8.36
N LEU A 80 0.98 -8.01 -8.76
CA LEU A 80 -0.24 -8.75 -8.41
C LEU A 80 -0.26 -9.10 -6.91
N THR A 81 -1.45 -9.09 -6.32
CA THR A 81 -1.65 -9.57 -4.94
C THR A 81 -1.36 -11.08 -4.82
N ASN A 82 -2.04 -11.86 -5.64
CA ASN A 82 -1.91 -13.31 -5.77
C ASN A 82 -2.25 -13.72 -7.21
N SER A 83 -1.90 -14.93 -7.61
CA SER A 83 -2.27 -15.49 -8.91
C SER A 83 -2.73 -16.93 -8.75
N PRO A 84 -3.80 -17.37 -9.46
CA PRO A 84 -4.18 -18.77 -9.55
C PRO A 84 -3.20 -19.58 -10.41
N THR A 85 -2.45 -18.91 -11.28
CA THR A 85 -1.37 -19.48 -12.08
C THR A 85 -0.07 -19.43 -11.30
N LYS A 86 0.92 -20.26 -11.66
CA LYS A 86 2.25 -20.28 -11.01
C LYS A 86 3.12 -19.04 -11.37
N GLU A 87 2.51 -17.89 -11.53
CA GLU A 87 3.29 -16.62 -11.64
C GLU A 87 4.10 -16.43 -10.37
N LYS A 88 5.42 -16.30 -10.54
CA LYS A 88 6.36 -16.27 -9.42
C LYS A 88 6.38 -14.93 -8.67
N ASP A 89 5.93 -13.84 -9.32
CA ASP A 89 6.06 -12.50 -8.76
C ASP A 89 4.69 -11.94 -8.35
N THR A 90 4.21 -12.37 -7.19
CA THR A 90 3.04 -11.80 -6.52
C THR A 90 3.40 -11.35 -5.11
N ALA A 91 2.63 -10.45 -4.51
CA ALA A 91 2.87 -10.05 -3.12
C ALA A 91 2.87 -11.28 -2.19
N GLN A 92 1.94 -12.22 -2.40
CA GLN A 92 1.86 -13.45 -1.62
C GLN A 92 3.11 -14.34 -1.80
N SER A 93 3.64 -14.50 -3.02
CA SER A 93 4.84 -15.31 -3.24
C SER A 93 6.08 -14.68 -2.63
N ILE A 94 6.25 -13.37 -2.79
CA ILE A 94 7.36 -12.60 -2.18
C ILE A 94 7.33 -12.73 -0.65
N LEU A 95 6.14 -12.69 -0.03
CA LEU A 95 6.01 -12.86 1.41
C LEU A 95 6.31 -14.29 1.86
N ASN A 96 5.94 -15.30 1.08
CA ASN A 96 6.32 -16.69 1.36
C ASN A 96 7.84 -16.88 1.30
N ASP A 97 8.52 -16.28 0.32
CA ASP A 97 9.98 -16.27 0.24
C ASP A 97 10.61 -15.55 1.43
N TYR A 98 10.00 -14.44 1.86
CA TYR A 98 10.39 -13.73 3.08
C TYR A 98 10.30 -14.63 4.31
N PHE A 99 9.21 -15.38 4.50
CA PHE A 99 9.06 -16.28 5.64
C PHE A 99 10.10 -17.41 5.62
N ILE A 100 10.39 -17.98 4.44
CA ILE A 100 11.47 -18.97 4.29
C ILE A 100 12.82 -18.35 4.68
N TYR A 101 13.13 -17.16 4.14
CA TYR A 101 14.36 -16.44 4.41
C TYR A 101 14.56 -16.11 5.90
N THR A 102 13.47 -15.75 6.59
CA THR A 102 13.46 -15.44 8.02
C THR A 102 13.23 -16.66 8.91
N GLN A 103 13.16 -17.87 8.33
CA GLN A 103 12.96 -19.15 9.02
C GLN A 103 11.63 -19.22 9.81
N GLN A 104 10.62 -18.51 9.34
CA GLN A 104 9.27 -18.55 9.92
C GLN A 104 8.51 -19.76 9.35
N ARG A 105 7.87 -20.53 10.22
CA ARG A 105 7.05 -21.71 9.83
C ARG A 105 5.60 -21.31 9.58
N CYS A 106 5.37 -20.38 8.65
CA CYS A 106 4.05 -19.89 8.28
C CYS A 106 3.96 -19.65 6.77
N ARG A 107 2.76 -19.30 6.28
CA ARG A 107 2.50 -18.90 4.90
C ARG A 107 1.65 -17.64 4.89
N ALA A 108 1.82 -16.82 3.85
CA ALA A 108 0.98 -15.65 3.60
C ALA A 108 -0.40 -16.09 3.09
N HIS A 109 -1.44 -15.70 3.80
CA HIS A 109 -2.84 -15.85 3.42
C HIS A 109 -3.42 -14.48 3.13
N THR A 110 -3.94 -14.30 1.92
CA THR A 110 -4.51 -13.03 1.47
C THR A 110 -5.84 -12.80 2.19
N ILE A 111 -5.97 -11.70 2.91
CA ILE A 111 -7.22 -11.27 3.57
C ILE A 111 -8.06 -10.43 2.61
N HIS A 112 -7.43 -9.46 1.93
CA HIS A 112 -8.04 -8.68 0.87
C HIS A 112 -7.05 -8.44 -0.27
N ARG A 113 -7.51 -7.83 -1.34
CA ARG A 113 -6.68 -7.62 -2.52
C ARG A 113 -6.69 -6.18 -3.01
N LEU A 114 -5.59 -5.76 -3.60
CA LEU A 114 -5.48 -4.61 -4.49
C LEU A 114 -5.31 -5.11 -5.93
N ASP A 115 -5.75 -4.31 -6.89
CA ASP A 115 -5.48 -4.55 -8.30
C ASP A 115 -3.96 -4.45 -8.59
N ARG A 116 -3.50 -5.02 -9.71
CA ARG A 116 -2.07 -5.01 -10.09
C ARG A 116 -1.46 -3.62 -9.96
N ASP A 117 -2.10 -2.63 -10.56
CA ASP A 117 -1.56 -1.29 -10.73
C ASP A 117 -1.96 -0.32 -9.59
N THR A 118 -2.81 -0.76 -8.66
CA THR A 118 -3.09 -0.05 -7.42
C THR A 118 -1.97 -0.29 -6.42
N SER A 119 -1.42 0.78 -5.85
CA SER A 119 -0.42 0.70 -4.77
C SER A 119 -1.05 0.91 -3.40
N GLY A 120 -0.30 0.64 -2.33
CA GLY A 120 -0.67 0.96 -0.95
C GLY A 120 -0.82 -0.22 -0.02
N LEU A 121 -1.45 0.04 1.12
CA LEU A 121 -1.55 -0.87 2.25
C LEU A 121 -2.36 -2.13 1.95
N MET A 122 -1.80 -3.26 2.36
CA MET A 122 -2.43 -4.56 2.29
C MET A 122 -2.17 -5.37 3.54
N LEU A 123 -3.19 -6.14 3.95
CA LEU A 123 -3.15 -7.04 5.11
C LEU A 123 -3.09 -8.50 4.66
N PHE A 124 -2.18 -9.25 5.29
CA PHE A 124 -2.05 -10.70 5.15
C PHE A 124 -2.08 -11.36 6.52
N ALA A 125 -2.68 -12.55 6.60
CA ALA A 125 -2.55 -13.41 7.76
C ALA A 125 -1.40 -14.40 7.58
N LYS A 126 -0.80 -14.84 8.69
CA LYS A 126 0.26 -15.86 8.71
C LYS A 126 -0.28 -17.28 8.86
N SER A 127 -1.60 -17.43 9.06
CA SER A 127 -2.27 -18.73 9.07
C SER A 127 -3.66 -18.62 8.42
N LYS A 128 -4.19 -19.77 8.00
CA LYS A 128 -5.52 -19.84 7.41
C LYS A 128 -6.61 -19.52 8.43
N GLU A 129 -6.43 -19.93 9.67
CA GLU A 129 -7.37 -19.71 10.77
C GLU A 129 -7.58 -18.21 11.01
N VAL A 130 -6.48 -17.45 11.07
CA VAL A 130 -6.54 -15.98 11.22
C VAL A 130 -7.15 -15.32 9.99
N ALA A 131 -6.88 -15.80 8.78
CA ALA A 131 -7.52 -15.26 7.57
C ALA A 131 -9.04 -15.47 7.58
N LEU A 132 -9.51 -16.64 8.06
CA LEU A 132 -10.94 -16.94 8.16
C LEU A 132 -11.67 -16.02 9.17
N MET A 133 -11.04 -15.62 10.27
CA MET A 133 -11.64 -14.66 11.22
C MET A 133 -11.98 -13.33 10.55
N PHE A 134 -11.14 -12.85 9.62
CA PHE A 134 -11.44 -11.66 8.82
C PHE A 134 -12.51 -11.89 7.76
N GLU A 135 -12.57 -13.09 7.17
CA GLU A 135 -13.56 -13.43 6.15
C GLU A 135 -14.96 -13.54 6.74
N GLU A 136 -15.09 -14.15 7.93
CA GLU A 136 -16.36 -14.36 8.64
C GLU A 136 -17.02 -13.05 9.08
N ASP A 137 -16.23 -12.07 9.51
CA ASP A 137 -16.75 -10.78 9.99
C ASP A 137 -15.99 -9.59 9.41
N TRP A 138 -15.84 -9.58 8.10
CA TRP A 138 -15.08 -8.56 7.39
C TRP A 138 -15.49 -7.11 7.73
N LYS A 139 -16.79 -6.84 7.79
CA LYS A 139 -17.31 -5.47 7.98
C LYS A 139 -16.99 -4.88 9.34
N ASN A 140 -17.06 -5.69 10.38
CA ASN A 140 -16.77 -5.23 11.74
C ASN A 140 -15.28 -5.27 12.04
N THR A 141 -14.55 -6.19 11.37
CA THR A 141 -13.11 -6.35 11.59
C THR A 141 -12.28 -5.32 10.83
N VAL A 142 -12.64 -5.00 9.56
CA VAL A 142 -11.94 -3.99 8.75
C VAL A 142 -12.87 -2.80 8.53
N TYR A 143 -12.78 -1.82 9.42
CA TYR A 143 -13.79 -0.76 9.55
C TYR A 143 -13.45 0.53 8.79
N ASP A 144 -12.18 0.77 8.40
CA ASP A 144 -11.84 1.92 7.55
C ASP A 144 -10.76 1.57 6.53
N ARG A 145 -11.06 1.84 5.26
CA ARG A 145 -10.13 1.69 4.14
C ARG A 145 -10.25 2.88 3.24
N ARG A 146 -9.20 3.72 3.22
CA ARG A 146 -9.19 4.91 2.40
C ARG A 146 -8.14 4.85 1.31
N TYR A 147 -8.54 5.41 0.21
CA TYR A 147 -7.73 5.53 -0.98
C TYR A 147 -7.59 7.01 -1.34
N VAL A 148 -6.52 7.34 -2.02
CA VAL A 148 -6.37 8.62 -2.69
C VAL A 148 -6.18 8.36 -4.18
N ALA A 149 -6.85 9.17 -5.00
CA ALA A 149 -6.72 9.11 -6.46
C ALA A 149 -6.56 10.49 -7.06
N VAL A 150 -5.81 10.57 -8.17
CA VAL A 150 -5.88 11.71 -9.09
C VAL A 150 -6.81 11.31 -10.21
N VAL A 151 -7.87 12.10 -10.41
CA VAL A 151 -8.89 11.87 -11.46
C VAL A 151 -8.86 12.98 -12.49
N CYS A 152 -9.32 12.68 -13.70
CA CYS A 152 -9.41 13.64 -14.80
C CYS A 152 -10.55 14.64 -14.57
N GLY A 153 -10.33 15.90 -14.88
CA GLY A 153 -11.31 16.97 -14.77
C GLY A 153 -11.44 17.57 -13.38
N CYS A 154 -12.16 18.69 -13.33
CA CYS A 154 -12.52 19.37 -12.10
C CYS A 154 -13.80 18.77 -11.53
N MET A 155 -13.74 18.16 -10.36
CA MET A 155 -14.92 17.65 -9.66
C MET A 155 -15.83 18.82 -9.26
N GLU A 156 -17.08 18.81 -9.72
CA GLU A 156 -18.05 19.86 -9.40
C GLU A 156 -18.53 19.80 -7.94
N LYS A 157 -18.69 18.58 -7.44
CA LYS A 157 -19.13 18.33 -6.06
C LYS A 157 -17.92 18.09 -5.15
N LYS A 158 -17.97 18.70 -3.98
CA LYS A 158 -16.93 18.49 -2.96
C LYS A 158 -16.92 17.05 -2.47
N ASP A 159 -18.07 16.45 -2.28
CA ASP A 159 -18.24 15.10 -1.76
C ASP A 159 -19.46 14.42 -2.39
N GLY A 160 -19.52 13.11 -2.26
CA GLY A 160 -20.63 12.34 -2.75
C GLY A 160 -20.49 10.84 -2.54
N VAL A 161 -21.50 10.11 -3.03
CA VAL A 161 -21.57 8.65 -2.97
C VAL A 161 -21.90 8.11 -4.34
N VAL A 162 -21.14 7.12 -4.80
CA VAL A 162 -21.46 6.38 -6.03
C VAL A 162 -21.93 4.98 -5.66
N LYS A 163 -23.11 4.60 -6.15
CA LYS A 163 -23.75 3.32 -5.89
C LYS A 163 -24.14 2.65 -7.21
N SER A 164 -23.76 1.40 -7.36
CA SER A 164 -24.08 0.63 -8.58
C SER A 164 -24.00 -0.87 -8.34
N TRP A 165 -24.40 -1.67 -9.34
CA TRP A 165 -24.15 -3.11 -9.40
C TRP A 165 -23.03 -3.38 -10.39
N LEU A 166 -21.95 -4.01 -9.92
CA LEU A 166 -20.76 -4.30 -10.71
C LEU A 166 -20.76 -5.76 -11.18
N LYS A 167 -20.52 -5.95 -12.47
CA LYS A 167 -20.48 -7.27 -13.11
C LYS A 167 -19.35 -7.33 -14.14
N ASP A 168 -18.69 -8.47 -14.26
CA ASP A 168 -17.71 -8.69 -15.33
C ASP A 168 -18.42 -9.11 -16.62
N ASN A 169 -18.03 -8.55 -17.75
CA ASN A 169 -18.42 -9.04 -19.07
C ASN A 169 -17.55 -10.25 -19.49
N LYS A 170 -17.83 -10.82 -20.67
CA LYS A 170 -17.09 -11.98 -21.21
C LYS A 170 -15.59 -11.72 -21.43
N ALA A 171 -15.19 -10.44 -21.55
CA ALA A 171 -13.79 -10.02 -21.66
C ALA A 171 -13.15 -9.71 -20.32
N PHE A 172 -13.78 -10.09 -19.20
CA PHE A 172 -13.34 -9.79 -17.82
C PHE A 172 -13.20 -8.31 -17.51
N ILE A 173 -13.95 -7.46 -18.23
CA ILE A 173 -14.07 -6.04 -17.95
C ILE A 173 -15.26 -5.85 -17.01
N THR A 174 -15.01 -5.24 -15.85
CA THR A 174 -16.05 -4.87 -14.90
C THR A 174 -16.81 -3.65 -15.44
N TYR A 175 -18.12 -3.70 -15.45
CA TYR A 175 -19.01 -2.59 -15.81
C TYR A 175 -20.05 -2.40 -14.72
N SER A 176 -20.62 -1.21 -14.66
CA SER A 176 -21.62 -0.82 -13.68
C SER A 176 -23.02 -0.79 -14.29
N SER A 177 -24.01 -0.89 -13.41
CA SER A 177 -25.43 -0.64 -13.73
C SER A 177 -26.07 0.11 -12.56
N PRO A 178 -26.91 1.12 -12.80
CA PRO A 178 -27.63 1.81 -11.73
C PRO A 178 -28.73 0.93 -11.09
N THR A 179 -29.12 -0.16 -11.74
CA THR A 179 -30.10 -1.14 -11.26
C THR A 179 -29.49 -2.52 -11.18
N ASP A 180 -30.08 -3.39 -10.37
CA ASP A 180 -29.63 -4.77 -10.22
C ASP A 180 -29.66 -5.50 -11.58
N ASN A 181 -28.47 -5.87 -12.04
CA ASN A 181 -28.23 -6.59 -13.30
C ASN A 181 -27.72 -8.01 -13.05
N GLY A 182 -27.91 -8.55 -11.84
CA GLY A 182 -27.29 -9.79 -11.36
C GLY A 182 -25.80 -9.64 -11.04
N GLY A 183 -25.31 -8.41 -10.89
CA GLY A 183 -23.97 -8.04 -10.42
C GLY A 183 -23.89 -7.99 -8.91
N LYS A 184 -22.77 -7.51 -8.40
CA LYS A 184 -22.54 -7.32 -6.97
C LYS A 184 -22.72 -5.84 -6.63
N TYR A 185 -23.54 -5.54 -5.63
CA TYR A 185 -23.69 -4.17 -5.13
C TYR A 185 -22.35 -3.59 -4.69
N ALA A 186 -22.12 -2.34 -5.06
CA ALA A 186 -20.92 -1.58 -4.80
C ALA A 186 -21.27 -0.16 -4.35
N GLU A 187 -20.56 0.34 -3.33
CA GLU A 187 -20.75 1.67 -2.76
C GLU A 187 -19.40 2.29 -2.42
N THR A 188 -19.15 3.50 -2.95
CA THR A 188 -17.93 4.27 -2.77
C THR A 188 -18.30 5.70 -2.36
N TYR A 189 -17.79 6.14 -1.21
CA TYR A 189 -17.82 7.54 -0.79
C TYR A 189 -16.59 8.25 -1.35
N TYR A 190 -16.74 9.53 -1.71
CA TYR A 190 -15.62 10.34 -2.13
C TYR A 190 -15.67 11.75 -1.53
N GLU A 191 -14.49 12.32 -1.28
CA GLU A 191 -14.28 13.72 -0.95
C GLU A 191 -13.19 14.31 -1.83
N THR A 192 -13.48 15.46 -2.45
CA THR A 192 -12.52 16.20 -3.28
C THR A 192 -11.62 17.02 -2.37
N LEU A 193 -10.38 16.61 -2.27
CA LEU A 193 -9.36 17.30 -1.45
C LEU A 193 -8.84 18.54 -2.17
N TYR A 194 -8.68 18.45 -3.49
CA TYR A 194 -8.14 19.51 -4.33
C TYR A 194 -8.60 19.39 -5.77
N SER A 195 -8.77 20.53 -6.46
CA SER A 195 -9.11 20.56 -7.88
C SER A 195 -8.43 21.71 -8.60
N ASN A 196 -8.11 21.50 -9.86
CA ASN A 196 -7.81 22.54 -10.83
C ASN A 196 -8.61 22.31 -12.11
N SER A 197 -8.40 23.10 -13.15
CA SER A 197 -9.17 22.97 -14.40
C SER A 197 -9.01 21.62 -15.11
N LYS A 198 -7.99 20.82 -14.78
CA LYS A 198 -7.63 19.59 -15.50
C LYS A 198 -7.73 18.33 -14.64
N TYR A 199 -7.51 18.43 -13.33
CA TYR A 199 -7.43 17.30 -12.42
C TYR A 199 -8.06 17.60 -11.08
N SER A 200 -8.51 16.54 -10.40
CA SER A 200 -8.88 16.57 -8.99
C SER A 200 -8.15 15.50 -8.20
N LEU A 201 -7.73 15.83 -6.97
CA LEU A 201 -7.24 14.89 -5.98
C LEU A 201 -8.42 14.51 -5.09
N VAL A 202 -8.73 13.23 -5.01
CA VAL A 202 -9.94 12.73 -4.37
C VAL A 202 -9.58 11.67 -3.35
N GLU A 203 -10.09 11.83 -2.14
CA GLU A 203 -10.12 10.75 -1.14
C GLU A 203 -11.33 9.86 -1.40
N LEU A 204 -11.17 8.54 -1.25
CA LEU A 204 -12.25 7.58 -1.46
C LEU A 204 -12.30 6.59 -0.31
N GLN A 205 -13.50 6.35 0.21
CA GLN A 205 -13.76 5.35 1.24
C GLN A 205 -14.67 4.25 0.68
N LEU A 206 -14.28 3.00 0.92
CA LEU A 206 -14.98 1.84 0.40
C LEU A 206 -15.90 1.20 1.45
N GLU A 207 -17.21 1.26 1.25
CA GLU A 207 -18.17 0.40 1.98
C GLU A 207 -18.09 -1.06 1.50
N THR A 208 -17.86 -1.26 0.23
CA THR A 208 -17.68 -2.56 -0.41
C THR A 208 -16.32 -2.64 -1.10
N GLY A 209 -15.86 -3.85 -1.44
CA GLY A 209 -14.56 -4.07 -2.11
C GLY A 209 -14.69 -4.94 -3.35
N ARG A 210 -15.34 -4.43 -4.41
CA ARG A 210 -15.49 -5.17 -5.67
C ARG A 210 -14.29 -4.91 -6.59
N LYS A 211 -14.04 -5.84 -7.50
CA LYS A 211 -12.98 -5.73 -8.51
C LYS A 211 -13.10 -4.42 -9.28
N ASN A 212 -12.01 -3.66 -9.37
CA ASN A 212 -11.92 -2.37 -10.06
C ASN A 212 -12.96 -1.31 -9.60
N GLN A 213 -13.59 -1.46 -8.44
CA GLN A 213 -14.73 -0.65 -8.00
C GLN A 213 -14.49 0.86 -8.12
N ILE A 214 -13.43 1.39 -7.51
CA ILE A 214 -13.10 2.83 -7.57
C ILE A 214 -12.93 3.28 -9.03
N ARG A 215 -12.21 2.52 -9.82
CA ARG A 215 -11.88 2.84 -11.21
C ARG A 215 -13.14 2.96 -12.08
N VAL A 216 -14.08 2.02 -11.90
CA VAL A 216 -15.39 2.04 -12.59
C VAL A 216 -16.23 3.20 -12.09
N HIS A 217 -16.38 3.35 -10.78
CA HIS A 217 -17.21 4.41 -10.19
C HIS A 217 -16.75 5.82 -10.57
N MET A 218 -15.42 6.07 -10.59
CA MET A 218 -14.90 7.38 -11.01
C MET A 218 -15.13 7.63 -12.51
N ALA A 219 -15.00 6.61 -13.33
CA ALA A 219 -15.32 6.72 -14.77
C ALA A 219 -16.82 6.95 -14.99
N ASP A 220 -17.71 6.29 -14.25
CA ASP A 220 -19.17 6.43 -14.35
C ASP A 220 -19.65 7.87 -14.09
N ILE A 221 -18.97 8.58 -13.18
CA ILE A 221 -19.29 9.98 -12.88
C ILE A 221 -18.53 11.00 -13.77
N GLY A 222 -17.83 10.51 -14.82
CA GLY A 222 -17.13 11.34 -15.79
C GLY A 222 -15.71 11.78 -15.38
N HIS A 223 -15.18 11.26 -14.27
CA HIS A 223 -13.87 11.59 -13.74
C HIS A 223 -12.96 10.36 -13.61
N PRO A 224 -12.56 9.71 -14.73
CA PRO A 224 -11.73 8.52 -14.66
C PRO A 224 -10.40 8.77 -13.97
N VAL A 225 -9.87 7.75 -13.33
CA VAL A 225 -8.56 7.82 -12.66
C VAL A 225 -7.46 8.05 -13.70
N VAL A 226 -6.59 9.02 -13.46
CA VAL A 226 -5.43 9.29 -14.32
C VAL A 226 -4.53 8.05 -14.40
N GLY A 227 -4.09 7.74 -15.61
CA GLY A 227 -3.25 6.57 -15.90
C GLY A 227 -4.04 5.25 -15.95
N ASP A 228 -5.37 5.30 -16.08
CA ASP A 228 -6.20 4.10 -16.20
C ASP A 228 -6.38 3.71 -17.68
N PRO A 229 -5.66 2.66 -18.18
CA PRO A 229 -5.75 2.23 -19.57
C PRO A 229 -7.03 1.48 -19.90
N LYS A 230 -7.87 1.20 -18.89
CA LYS A 230 -9.07 0.36 -19.05
C LYS A 230 -10.37 1.15 -18.95
N TYR A 231 -10.45 2.08 -18.00
CA TYR A 231 -11.64 2.88 -17.73
C TYR A 231 -11.45 4.36 -18.04
N GLY A 232 -10.22 4.80 -18.29
CA GLY A 232 -9.89 6.18 -18.66
C GLY A 232 -9.76 6.43 -20.16
N VAL A 233 -10.15 5.45 -21.00
CA VAL A 233 -9.99 5.54 -22.46
C VAL A 233 -11.08 6.39 -23.07
N SER A 234 -10.68 7.43 -23.81
CA SER A 234 -11.59 8.29 -24.59
C SER A 234 -12.11 7.57 -25.86
N GLU A 235 -13.07 8.16 -26.57
CA GLU A 235 -13.58 7.66 -27.85
C GLU A 235 -12.47 7.47 -28.89
N SER A 236 -11.40 8.27 -28.84
CA SER A 236 -10.24 8.14 -29.71
C SER A 236 -9.28 7.00 -29.34
N GLY A 237 -9.57 6.23 -28.28
CA GLY A 237 -8.70 5.17 -27.77
C GLY A 237 -7.53 5.66 -26.94
N ALA A 238 -7.43 6.96 -26.65
CA ALA A 238 -6.39 7.54 -25.82
C ALA A 238 -6.84 7.65 -24.35
N TYR A 239 -5.92 7.55 -23.41
CA TYR A 239 -6.14 7.83 -21.99
C TYR A 239 -5.03 8.75 -21.46
N ASP A 240 -5.33 9.50 -20.38
CA ASP A 240 -4.34 10.37 -19.77
C ASP A 240 -3.30 9.55 -18.99
N ASN A 241 -2.08 9.48 -19.51
CA ASN A 241 -0.93 8.82 -18.87
C ASN A 241 0.16 9.82 -18.47
N SER A 242 -0.19 11.07 -18.26
CA SER A 242 0.78 12.16 -17.97
C SER A 242 1.59 11.93 -16.70
N LEU A 243 1.06 11.14 -15.75
CA LEU A 243 1.71 10.81 -14.48
C LEU A 243 2.46 9.46 -14.50
N GLY A 244 2.40 8.72 -15.62
CA GLY A 244 3.19 7.50 -15.85
C GLY A 244 2.76 6.27 -15.06
N ARG A 245 1.59 6.31 -14.39
CA ARG A 245 1.04 5.18 -13.62
C ARG A 245 -0.47 5.37 -13.40
N LEU A 246 -1.16 4.29 -13.01
CA LEU A 246 -2.48 4.40 -12.41
C LEU A 246 -2.41 5.19 -11.09
N CYS A 247 -3.06 6.35 -11.04
CA CYS A 247 -3.02 7.24 -9.88
C CYS A 247 -4.07 6.86 -8.84
N LEU A 248 -3.95 5.65 -8.30
CA LEU A 248 -4.79 5.11 -7.23
C LEU A 248 -3.90 4.46 -6.17
N HIS A 249 -4.10 4.84 -4.90
CA HIS A 249 -3.29 4.38 -3.78
C HIS A 249 -4.12 4.16 -2.53
N ALA A 250 -4.03 2.98 -1.92
CA ALA A 250 -4.65 2.62 -0.65
C ALA A 250 -3.76 3.15 0.49
N TYR A 251 -4.04 4.35 0.99
CA TYR A 251 -3.14 5.01 1.92
C TYR A 251 -3.45 4.74 3.40
N LYS A 252 -4.72 4.39 3.73
CA LYS A 252 -5.15 4.13 5.10
C LYS A 252 -5.85 2.79 5.21
N LEU A 253 -5.54 2.06 6.29
CA LEU A 253 -6.13 0.78 6.62
C LEU A 253 -6.29 0.67 8.14
N CYS A 254 -7.54 0.53 8.60
CA CYS A 254 -7.88 0.34 10.01
C CYS A 254 -8.65 -0.97 10.20
N PHE A 255 -8.22 -1.75 11.18
CA PHE A 255 -8.86 -3.02 11.49
C PHE A 255 -8.72 -3.37 12.98
N HIS A 256 -9.66 -4.15 13.47
CA HIS A 256 -9.57 -4.77 14.78
C HIS A 256 -8.73 -6.06 14.70
N HIS A 257 -7.71 -6.20 15.55
CA HIS A 257 -6.85 -7.38 15.55
C HIS A 257 -7.53 -8.54 16.28
N PRO A 258 -7.98 -9.61 15.60
CA PRO A 258 -8.91 -10.58 16.17
C PRO A 258 -8.31 -11.46 17.28
N ILE A 259 -6.98 -11.48 17.44
CA ILE A 259 -6.30 -12.28 18.48
C ILE A 259 -5.82 -11.40 19.63
N LYS A 260 -5.39 -10.16 19.36
CA LYS A 260 -4.89 -9.24 20.38
C LYS A 260 -5.99 -8.39 20.99
N ASP A 261 -7.16 -8.37 20.36
CA ASP A 261 -8.33 -7.58 20.79
C ASP A 261 -7.99 -6.08 20.88
N GLU A 262 -7.30 -5.56 19.87
CA GLU A 262 -6.88 -4.16 19.79
C GLU A 262 -7.13 -3.56 18.40
N ASP A 263 -7.44 -2.27 18.35
CA ASP A 263 -7.59 -1.54 17.09
C ASP A 263 -6.22 -1.17 16.53
N MET A 264 -6.05 -1.43 15.24
CA MET A 264 -4.84 -1.18 14.48
C MET A 264 -5.12 -0.16 13.39
N GLU A 265 -4.28 0.86 13.30
CA GLU A 265 -4.35 1.89 12.27
C GLU A 265 -3.01 2.05 11.58
N PHE A 266 -3.03 2.05 10.24
CA PHE A 266 -1.85 2.22 9.39
C PHE A 266 -2.12 3.26 8.33
N GLU A 267 -1.16 4.16 8.13
CA GLU A 267 -1.17 5.14 7.07
C GLU A 267 0.16 5.16 6.33
N THR A 268 0.11 5.46 5.04
CA THR A 268 1.27 5.71 4.20
C THR A 268 1.15 7.10 3.56
N PRO A 269 2.27 7.80 3.31
CA PRO A 269 2.21 9.05 2.59
C PRO A 269 1.68 8.85 1.18
N PHE A 270 1.02 9.86 0.63
CA PHE A 270 0.57 9.85 -0.75
C PHE A 270 1.77 9.74 -1.71
N PRO A 271 1.66 9.01 -2.82
CA PRO A 271 2.74 8.96 -3.81
C PRO A 271 3.10 10.35 -4.33
N LYS A 272 4.38 10.73 -4.27
CA LYS A 272 4.86 12.07 -4.65
C LYS A 272 4.41 12.52 -6.06
N VAL A 273 4.19 11.57 -6.96
CA VAL A 273 3.70 11.85 -8.31
C VAL A 273 2.29 12.45 -8.31
N PHE A 274 1.47 12.18 -7.29
CA PHE A 274 0.10 12.71 -7.17
C PHE A 274 0.08 14.22 -6.87
N ALA A 275 1.16 14.77 -6.31
CA ALA A 275 1.31 16.21 -6.09
C ALA A 275 1.67 17.00 -7.36
N ARG A 276 2.21 16.35 -8.40
CA ARG A 276 2.68 17.04 -9.62
C ARG A 276 1.62 17.92 -10.31
N PRO A 277 0.34 17.50 -10.41
CA PRO A 277 -0.70 18.35 -10.99
C PRO A 277 -1.09 19.55 -10.12
N PHE A 278 -0.67 19.59 -8.87
CA PHE A 278 -1.11 20.58 -7.88
C PHE A 278 0.08 21.33 -7.27
N PRO A 279 0.74 22.22 -8.04
CA PRO A 279 1.87 23.01 -7.54
C PRO A 279 1.42 23.87 -6.34
N GLY A 280 2.16 23.79 -5.22
CA GLY A 280 1.84 24.45 -3.94
C GLY A 280 1.20 23.54 -2.87
N MET A 281 0.92 22.25 -3.19
CA MET A 281 0.45 21.27 -2.20
C MET A 281 1.54 20.40 -1.59
N ILE A 282 2.77 20.51 -2.08
CA ILE A 282 3.88 19.60 -1.70
C ILE A 282 4.15 19.58 -0.19
N ASP A 283 3.77 20.65 0.53
CA ASP A 283 3.98 20.81 1.98
C ASP A 283 2.81 20.24 2.84
N LYS A 284 1.78 19.68 2.22
CA LYS A 284 0.58 19.16 2.92
C LYS A 284 0.32 17.67 2.67
N MET A 285 1.21 16.99 1.93
CA MET A 285 1.08 15.56 1.59
C MET A 285 2.09 14.68 2.35
#